data_63e9b3a1419ea8af8bf677d9512b625c
#
_entry.id   63e9b3a1419ea8af8bf677d9512b625c
#
_cell.length_a   1.000
_cell.length_b   1.000
_cell.length_c   1.000
_cell.angle_alpha   90.00
_cell.angle_beta   90.00
_cell.angle_gamma   90.00
#
_symmetry.space_group_name_H-M   'P 1'
#
loop_
_entity.id
_entity.type
_entity.pdbx_description
1 polymer ?
#
loop_
_entity_poly.entity_id
_entity_poly.type
_entity_poly.pdbx_seq_one_letter_code
_entity_poly.pdbx_strand_id
1 'polypeptide(L)'
;MDEKITLSEQMKEENIGPIILINKFNVKPEDVDGFPRAWAAEAEIMKRQPGFISTQLHRGIAGSCVFINYAVWESTEHYKRAVNNPEFQSMLAKHPASTMASPHLFKKVAVPGICVE
;
A
#
# COMPACT_ATOMS: atom_id res chain seq x y z
N MET A 1 9.58 -2.66 -5.33
CA MET A 1 9.13 -1.92 -6.50
C MET A 1 9.80 -2.45 -7.76
N ASP A 2 9.05 -2.59 -8.85
CA ASP A 2 9.58 -2.99 -10.13
C ASP A 2 10.53 -1.89 -10.64
N GLU A 3 11.68 -2.27 -11.16
CA GLU A 3 12.71 -1.34 -11.62
C GLU A 3 12.29 -0.56 -12.86
N LYS A 4 11.37 -1.10 -13.66
CA LYS A 4 10.99 -0.52 -14.96
C LYS A 4 9.78 0.38 -14.88
N ILE A 5 8.89 0.15 -13.93
CA ILE A 5 7.65 0.90 -13.80
C ILE A 5 7.57 1.50 -12.40
N THR A 6 7.49 2.82 -12.31
CA THR A 6 7.39 3.50 -11.03
C THR A 6 5.94 3.59 -10.58
N LEU A 7 5.73 3.82 -9.29
CA LEU A 7 4.38 4.04 -8.76
C LEU A 7 3.74 5.26 -9.42
N SER A 8 4.52 6.31 -9.65
CA SER A 8 4.04 7.52 -10.32
C SER A 8 3.50 7.22 -11.71
N GLU A 9 4.20 6.37 -12.46
CA GLU A 9 3.73 5.95 -13.78
C GLU A 9 2.47 5.09 -13.67
N GLN A 10 2.41 4.21 -12.69
CA GLN A 10 1.23 3.37 -12.49
C GLN A 10 -0.01 4.19 -12.16
N MET A 11 0.14 5.26 -11.40
CA MET A 11 -0.98 6.12 -11.04
C MET A 11 -1.55 6.89 -12.22
N LYS A 12 -0.85 6.95 -13.35
CA LYS A 12 -1.34 7.58 -14.55
C LYS A 12 -2.22 6.67 -15.41
N GLU A 13 -2.15 5.36 -15.17
CA GLU A 13 -2.99 4.43 -15.92
C GLU A 13 -4.45 4.57 -15.49
N GLU A 14 -5.34 4.77 -16.45
CA GLU A 14 -6.77 4.76 -16.17
C GLU A 14 -7.21 3.31 -16.03
N ASN A 15 -7.66 2.97 -14.84
CA ASN A 15 -8.13 1.62 -14.56
C ASN A 15 -9.54 1.68 -14.02
N ILE A 16 -10.46 1.02 -14.72
CA ILE A 16 -11.85 0.89 -14.30
C ILE A 16 -11.98 -0.43 -13.57
N GLY A 17 -12.25 -0.35 -12.30
CA GLY A 17 -12.40 -1.52 -11.47
C GLY A 17 -11.34 -1.59 -10.38
N PRO A 18 -11.47 -2.55 -9.47
CA PRO A 18 -10.61 -2.62 -8.31
C PRO A 18 -9.15 -2.80 -8.68
N ILE A 19 -8.30 -2.04 -8.01
CA ILE A 19 -6.85 -2.23 -8.08
C ILE A 19 -6.34 -2.69 -6.72
N ILE A 20 -5.21 -3.35 -6.74
CA ILE A 20 -4.57 -3.88 -5.54
C ILE A 20 -3.29 -3.10 -5.30
N LEU A 21 -3.13 -2.61 -4.07
CA LEU A 21 -1.87 -2.03 -3.62
C LEU A 21 -1.17 -3.07 -2.77
N ILE A 22 0.06 -3.39 -3.13
CA ILE A 22 0.94 -4.15 -2.25
C ILE A 22 2.11 -3.23 -1.93
N ASN A 23 2.24 -2.90 -0.65
CA ASN A 23 3.32 -2.05 -0.18
C ASN A 23 4.20 -2.86 0.75
N LYS A 24 5.44 -3.09 0.34
CA LYS A 24 6.40 -3.85 1.13
C LYS A 24 7.21 -2.88 1.98
N PHE A 25 7.30 -3.19 3.27
CA PHE A 25 8.09 -2.39 4.21
C PHE A 25 9.25 -3.21 4.74
N ASN A 26 10.45 -2.69 4.59
CA ASN A 26 11.63 -3.23 5.25
C ASN A 26 11.88 -2.39 6.48
N VAL A 27 11.68 -2.99 7.67
CA VAL A 27 11.70 -2.29 8.94
C VAL A 27 12.94 -2.72 9.72
N LYS A 28 13.61 -1.77 10.38
CA LYS A 28 14.74 -2.14 11.23
C LYS A 28 14.25 -2.91 12.45
N PRO A 29 15.04 -3.89 12.95
CA PRO A 29 14.63 -4.70 14.10
C PRO A 29 14.16 -3.89 15.30
N GLU A 30 14.82 -2.78 15.60
CA GLU A 30 14.46 -1.94 16.74
C GLU A 30 13.12 -1.21 16.56
N ASP A 31 12.62 -1.12 15.32
CA ASP A 31 11.38 -0.42 15.02
C ASP A 31 10.20 -1.35 14.79
N VAL A 32 10.43 -2.66 14.80
CA VAL A 32 9.40 -3.65 14.47
C VAL A 32 8.19 -3.58 15.41
N ASP A 33 8.42 -3.45 16.70
CA ASP A 33 7.31 -3.46 17.67
C ASP A 33 6.42 -2.23 17.54
N GLY A 34 6.98 -1.10 17.16
CA GLY A 34 6.22 0.14 16.99
C GLY A 34 5.60 0.31 15.61
N PHE A 35 6.04 -0.49 14.63
CA PHE A 35 5.60 -0.30 13.25
C PHE A 35 4.10 -0.48 13.04
N PRO A 36 3.43 -1.51 13.57
CA PRO A 36 2.00 -1.67 13.36
C PRO A 36 1.18 -0.46 13.83
N ARG A 37 1.58 0.15 14.94
CA ARG A 37 0.90 1.33 15.47
C ARG A 37 1.10 2.54 14.54
N ALA A 38 2.30 2.73 14.05
CA ALA A 38 2.59 3.82 13.12
C ALA A 38 1.82 3.63 11.81
N TRP A 39 1.80 2.39 11.31
CA TRP A 39 1.03 2.05 10.12
C TRP A 39 -0.47 2.28 10.32
N ALA A 40 -0.99 1.91 11.50
CA ALA A 40 -2.41 2.08 11.80
C ALA A 40 -2.85 3.54 11.75
N ALA A 41 -2.01 4.45 12.18
CA ALA A 41 -2.31 5.88 12.13
C ALA A 41 -2.55 6.36 10.69
N GLU A 42 -1.74 5.86 9.74
CA GLU A 42 -1.93 6.17 8.33
C GLU A 42 -3.14 5.48 7.75
N ALA A 43 -3.34 4.22 8.14
CA ALA A 43 -4.47 3.44 7.65
C ALA A 43 -5.82 4.05 8.06
N GLU A 44 -5.88 4.67 9.24
CA GLU A 44 -7.09 5.36 9.69
C GLU A 44 -7.46 6.53 8.76
N ILE A 45 -6.46 7.23 8.23
CA ILE A 45 -6.70 8.31 7.28
C ILE A 45 -7.19 7.72 5.96
N MET A 46 -6.51 6.69 5.48
CA MET A 46 -6.81 6.09 4.17
C MET A 46 -8.20 5.44 4.15
N LYS A 47 -8.59 4.78 5.22
CA LYS A 47 -9.88 4.09 5.24
C LYS A 47 -11.08 5.04 5.21
N ARG A 48 -10.87 6.33 5.48
CA ARG A 48 -11.91 7.35 5.38
C ARG A 48 -12.01 7.96 3.98
N GLN A 49 -11.11 7.59 3.08
CA GLN A 49 -11.08 8.18 1.74
C GLN A 49 -12.07 7.51 0.81
N PRO A 50 -12.70 8.27 -0.11
CA PRO A 50 -13.57 7.68 -1.13
C PRO A 50 -12.82 6.63 -1.94
N GLY A 51 -13.47 5.50 -2.21
CA GLY A 51 -12.89 4.44 -3.02
C GLY A 51 -12.06 3.42 -2.25
N PHE A 52 -11.86 3.63 -0.95
CA PHE A 52 -11.20 2.62 -0.13
C PHE A 52 -12.10 1.39 0.02
N ILE A 53 -11.56 0.19 -0.19
CA ILE A 53 -12.30 -1.06 -0.03
C ILE A 53 -11.80 -1.83 1.17
N SER A 54 -10.49 -2.14 1.23
CA SER A 54 -9.94 -2.92 2.33
C SER A 54 -8.44 -2.73 2.46
N THR A 55 -7.92 -3.05 3.63
CA THR A 55 -6.48 -3.08 3.87
C THR A 55 -6.18 -4.17 4.89
N GLN A 56 -5.03 -4.81 4.76
CA GLN A 56 -4.59 -5.85 5.68
C GLN A 56 -3.07 -5.82 5.79
N LEU A 57 -2.60 -5.61 6.99
CA LEU A 57 -1.16 -5.67 7.26
C LEU A 57 -0.74 -7.11 7.51
N HIS A 58 0.38 -7.50 6.91
CA HIS A 58 0.97 -8.82 7.07
C HIS A 58 2.41 -8.67 7.52
N ARG A 59 2.90 -9.66 8.24
CA ARG A 59 4.32 -9.70 8.62
C ARG A 59 4.91 -11.01 8.14
N GLY A 60 6.17 -10.96 7.68
CA GLY A 60 6.90 -12.18 7.35
C GLY A 60 6.99 -13.10 8.57
N ILE A 61 6.94 -14.39 8.35
CA ILE A 61 7.02 -15.38 9.43
C ILE A 61 8.45 -15.53 9.94
N ALA A 62 8.62 -16.29 11.03
CA ALA A 62 9.93 -16.60 11.62
C ALA A 62 10.72 -15.37 12.09
N GLY A 63 10.00 -14.40 12.65
CA GLY A 63 10.65 -13.20 13.20
C GLY A 63 11.15 -12.23 12.14
N SER A 64 10.66 -12.34 10.92
CA SER A 64 11.02 -11.43 9.86
C SER A 64 10.72 -9.98 10.21
N CYS A 65 11.54 -9.06 9.71
CA CYS A 65 11.32 -7.62 9.85
C CYS A 65 10.66 -7.02 8.60
N VAL A 66 10.12 -7.87 7.73
CA VAL A 66 9.43 -7.43 6.53
C VAL A 66 7.93 -7.48 6.75
N PHE A 67 7.24 -6.40 6.39
CA PHE A 67 5.79 -6.33 6.41
C PHE A 67 5.28 -6.05 5.01
N ILE A 68 4.04 -6.45 4.74
CA ILE A 68 3.35 -5.97 3.55
C ILE A 68 1.97 -5.48 3.93
N ASN A 69 1.53 -4.43 3.26
CA ASN A 69 0.14 -3.99 3.29
C ASN A 69 -0.50 -4.44 1.98
N TYR A 70 -1.57 -5.21 2.08
CA TYR A 70 -2.38 -5.61 0.94
C TYR A 70 -3.68 -4.81 1.02
N ALA A 71 -3.86 -3.89 0.09
CA ALA A 71 -5.04 -3.03 0.10
C ALA A 71 -5.76 -3.10 -1.24
N VAL A 72 -7.08 -2.86 -1.20
CA VAL A 72 -7.90 -2.84 -2.41
C VAL A 72 -8.60 -1.49 -2.48
N TRP A 73 -8.56 -0.88 -3.66
CA TRP A 73 -9.18 0.41 -3.96
C TRP A 73 -10.08 0.27 -5.18
N GLU A 74 -11.11 1.10 -5.25
CA GLU A 74 -12.06 1.04 -6.37
C GLU A 74 -11.42 1.38 -7.71
N SER A 75 -10.44 2.26 -7.72
CA SER A 75 -9.76 2.64 -8.95
C SER A 75 -8.42 3.30 -8.66
N THR A 76 -7.59 3.42 -9.69
CA THR A 76 -6.33 4.15 -9.63
C THR A 76 -6.57 5.61 -9.22
N GLU A 77 -7.62 6.22 -9.76
CA GLU A 77 -7.95 7.61 -9.46
C GLU A 77 -8.27 7.81 -7.98
N HIS A 78 -9.04 6.90 -7.39
CA HIS A 78 -9.34 6.98 -5.95
C HIS A 78 -8.07 6.86 -5.11
N TYR A 79 -7.20 5.93 -5.46
CA TYR A 79 -5.94 5.77 -4.75
C TYR A 79 -5.07 7.02 -4.86
N LYS A 80 -4.98 7.58 -6.06
CA LYS A 80 -4.20 8.79 -6.31
C LYS A 80 -4.70 9.97 -5.45
N ARG A 81 -6.01 10.15 -5.38
CA ARG A 81 -6.60 11.20 -4.54
C ARG A 81 -6.28 11.00 -3.07
N ALA A 82 -6.36 9.75 -2.60
CA ALA A 82 -6.07 9.43 -1.22
C ALA A 82 -4.61 9.73 -0.87
N VAL A 83 -3.69 9.32 -1.73
CA VAL A 83 -2.26 9.57 -1.53
C VAL A 83 -1.95 11.06 -1.48
N ASN A 84 -2.68 11.86 -2.26
CA ASN A 84 -2.47 13.31 -2.30
C ASN A 84 -3.23 14.06 -1.20
N ASN A 85 -3.93 13.35 -0.32
CA ASN A 85 -4.61 13.98 0.82
C ASN A 85 -3.60 14.67 1.73
N PRO A 86 -3.80 15.96 2.08
CA PRO A 86 -2.83 16.70 2.89
C PRO A 86 -2.56 16.08 4.25
N GLU A 87 -3.58 15.51 4.89
CA GLU A 87 -3.41 14.86 6.20
C GLU A 87 -2.50 13.64 6.07
N PHE A 88 -2.70 12.85 5.02
CA PHE A 88 -1.85 11.69 4.75
C PHE A 88 -0.42 12.10 4.46
N GLN A 89 -0.23 13.12 3.62
CA GLN A 89 1.10 13.62 3.30
C GLN A 89 1.83 14.15 4.54
N SER A 90 1.10 14.83 5.42
CA SER A 90 1.65 15.31 6.69
C SER A 90 2.10 14.15 7.58
N MET A 91 1.32 13.07 7.59
CA MET A 91 1.65 11.88 8.37
C MET A 91 2.90 11.18 7.82
N LEU A 92 3.01 11.08 6.49
CA LEU A 92 4.19 10.48 5.85
C LEU A 92 5.46 11.24 6.22
N ALA A 93 5.39 12.56 6.31
CA ALA A 93 6.55 13.38 6.65
C ALA A 93 7.09 13.09 8.05
N LYS A 94 6.29 12.47 8.91
CA LYS A 94 6.68 12.10 10.28
C LYS A 94 7.26 10.68 10.37
N HIS A 95 7.30 9.96 9.26
CA HIS A 95 7.83 8.60 9.26
C HIS A 95 9.33 8.58 9.56
N PRO A 96 9.79 7.60 10.33
CA PRO A 96 11.22 7.40 10.50
C PRO A 96 11.85 7.08 9.14
N ALA A 97 12.98 7.70 8.85
CA ALA A 97 13.72 7.43 7.63
C ALA A 97 14.23 6.00 7.55
N SER A 98 14.19 5.27 8.68
CA SER A 98 14.66 3.88 8.78
C SER A 98 13.74 2.88 8.09
N THR A 99 12.47 3.24 7.83
CA THR A 99 11.53 2.33 7.18
C THR A 99 11.55 2.57 5.68
N MET A 100 11.84 1.52 4.92
CA MET A 100 11.85 1.60 3.47
C MET A 100 10.57 0.99 2.90
N ALA A 101 9.76 1.81 2.27
CA ALA A 101 8.50 1.40 1.66
C ALA A 101 8.68 1.21 0.16
N SER A 102 8.06 0.16 -0.37
CA SER A 102 8.08 -0.16 -1.81
C SER A 102 6.65 -0.43 -2.30
N PRO A 103 5.86 0.62 -2.54
CA PRO A 103 4.49 0.45 -3.00
C PRO A 103 4.42 0.10 -4.48
N HIS A 104 3.48 -0.77 -4.84
CA HIS A 104 3.25 -1.15 -6.22
C HIS A 104 1.78 -1.48 -6.42
N LEU A 105 1.23 -1.09 -7.56
CA LEU A 105 -0.16 -1.32 -7.89
C LEU A 105 -0.29 -2.52 -8.83
N PHE A 106 -1.36 -3.28 -8.65
CA PHE A 106 -1.60 -4.51 -9.39
C PHE A 106 -3.06 -4.56 -9.81
N LYS A 107 -3.32 -5.32 -10.86
CA LYS A 107 -4.69 -5.71 -11.23
C LYS A 107 -4.73 -7.22 -11.35
N LYS A 108 -5.91 -7.79 -11.11
CA LYS A 108 -6.08 -9.24 -11.24
C LYS A 108 -5.92 -9.66 -12.69
N VAL A 109 -5.37 -10.84 -12.88
CA VAL A 109 -5.25 -11.46 -14.19
C VAL A 109 -6.05 -12.76 -14.15
N ALA A 110 -7.00 -12.92 -15.08
CA ALA A 110 -7.76 -14.16 -15.17
C ALA A 110 -6.91 -15.23 -15.85
N VAL A 111 -6.81 -16.39 -15.22
CA VAL A 111 -6.16 -17.57 -15.79
C VAL A 111 -7.17 -18.71 -15.75
N PRO A 112 -7.67 -19.17 -16.90
CA PRO A 112 -8.74 -20.17 -16.95
C PRO A 112 -8.42 -21.41 -16.13
N GLY A 113 -9.37 -21.80 -15.29
CA GLY A 113 -9.23 -22.98 -14.45
C GLY A 113 -8.41 -22.78 -13.18
N ILE A 114 -7.78 -21.58 -13.01
CA ILE A 114 -6.92 -21.29 -11.86
C ILE A 114 -7.44 -20.10 -11.06
N CYS A 115 -7.64 -18.94 -11.70
CA CYS A 115 -8.10 -17.75 -11.01
C CYS A 115 -8.87 -16.83 -11.95
N VAL A 116 -9.70 -15.96 -11.36
CA VAL A 116 -10.55 -15.02 -12.09
C VAL A 116 -10.16 -13.59 -11.76
N GLU A 117 -10.60 -12.68 -12.61
CA GLU A 117 -10.43 -11.25 -12.36
C GLU A 117 -11.18 -10.80 -11.11
#